data_81b8f657fe95f415cbeafc43f4c9f955
#
_entry.id   81b8f657fe95f415cbeafc43f4c9f955
#
_cell.length_a   1.000
_cell.length_b   1.000
_cell.length_c   1.000
_cell.angle_alpha   90.00
_cell.angle_beta   90.00
_cell.angle_gamma   90.00
#
_symmetry.space_group_name_H-M   'P 1'
#
loop_
_entity.id
_entity.type
_entity.pdbx_description
1 polymer ?
#
loop_
_entity_poly.entity_id
_entity_poly.type
_entity_poly.pdbx_seq_one_letter_code
_entity_poly.pdbx_strand_id
1 'polypeptide(L)'
;MPHAKTIVCPSCGFRNTLPLVNDRCVSCGAKIENLGKRTLSRQEELDRRYQQEGFSPLWFVVSLGIMGVLTAAIVFGVPMVLPAFDFEGSAGMVMSIPVWCAGGILVGLVSPGRTFIEPVVSAFLIALPTAIWLARTQTVKTMPSFMYILLAAVGILFTLVGSYIGERIQLGPPPKSFD
;
A
#
# COMPACT_ATOMS: atom_id res chain seq x y z
N MET A 1 5.42 -35.55 15.46
CA MET A 1 6.78 -35.73 14.93
C MET A 1 6.88 -34.90 13.65
N PRO A 2 7.83 -34.00 13.51
CA PRO A 2 7.94 -33.17 12.29
C PRO A 2 8.33 -34.10 11.13
N HIS A 3 7.52 -34.12 10.08
CA HIS A 3 7.84 -34.81 8.85
C HIS A 3 9.09 -34.21 8.22
N ALA A 4 10.20 -34.97 8.22
CA ALA A 4 11.42 -34.53 7.55
C ALA A 4 11.14 -34.36 6.05
N LYS A 5 11.33 -33.13 5.54
CA LYS A 5 11.17 -32.85 4.12
C LYS A 5 12.21 -33.65 3.34
N THR A 6 11.76 -34.43 2.36
CA THR A 6 12.62 -35.23 1.48
C THR A 6 12.61 -34.67 0.06
N ILE A 7 13.75 -34.70 -0.62
CA ILE A 7 13.90 -34.31 -2.01
C ILE A 7 14.48 -35.46 -2.82
N VAL A 8 13.96 -35.66 -4.03
CA VAL A 8 14.46 -36.71 -4.96
C VAL A 8 15.54 -36.12 -5.85
N CYS A 9 16.69 -36.76 -5.92
CA CYS A 9 17.78 -36.35 -6.79
C CYS A 9 17.40 -36.62 -8.27
N PRO A 10 17.49 -35.58 -9.16
CA PRO A 10 17.16 -35.75 -10.57
C PRO A 10 18.13 -36.67 -11.34
N SER A 11 19.36 -36.84 -10.81
CA SER A 11 20.40 -37.64 -11.49
C SER A 11 20.35 -39.11 -11.14
N CYS A 12 19.99 -39.48 -9.90
CA CYS A 12 20.03 -40.87 -9.45
C CYS A 12 18.73 -41.38 -8.80
N GLY A 13 17.72 -40.53 -8.68
CA GLY A 13 16.42 -40.90 -8.07
C GLY A 13 16.46 -41.11 -6.54
N PHE A 14 17.60 -40.92 -5.88
CA PHE A 14 17.72 -41.13 -4.43
C PHE A 14 16.97 -40.06 -3.64
N ARG A 15 16.25 -40.46 -2.57
CA ARG A 15 15.54 -39.55 -1.68
C ARG A 15 16.47 -39.03 -0.59
N ASN A 16 16.80 -37.77 -0.64
CA ASN A 16 17.62 -37.11 0.37
C ASN A 16 16.73 -36.41 1.39
N THR A 17 17.10 -36.45 2.69
CA THR A 17 16.45 -35.68 3.75
C THR A 17 17.09 -34.29 3.87
N LEU A 18 16.27 -33.28 4.03
CA LEU A 18 16.75 -31.90 4.26
C LEU A 18 17.09 -31.70 5.76
N PRO A 19 18.14 -30.92 6.10
CA PRO A 19 19.03 -30.12 5.23
C PRO A 19 20.13 -30.98 4.58
N LEU A 20 20.49 -30.67 3.32
CA LEU A 20 21.60 -31.32 2.62
C LEU A 20 22.93 -30.67 2.99
N VAL A 21 23.97 -31.48 3.12
CA VAL A 21 25.33 -30.99 3.32
C VAL A 21 25.87 -30.53 1.95
N ASN A 22 26.23 -29.26 1.83
CA ASN A 22 26.78 -28.63 0.63
C ASN A 22 25.87 -28.71 -0.64
N ASP A 23 24.56 -28.79 -0.49
CA ASP A 23 23.60 -28.88 -1.62
C ASP A 23 23.89 -30.03 -2.59
N ARG A 24 24.47 -31.13 -2.11
CA ARG A 24 24.81 -32.29 -2.91
C ARG A 24 24.02 -33.52 -2.48
N CYS A 25 23.70 -34.36 -3.45
CA CYS A 25 23.09 -35.67 -3.22
C CYS A 25 24.03 -36.55 -2.39
N VAL A 26 23.51 -37.16 -1.33
CA VAL A 26 24.29 -38.07 -0.45
C VAL A 26 24.74 -39.34 -1.20
N SER A 27 23.99 -39.78 -2.21
CA SER A 27 24.26 -41.01 -2.95
C SER A 27 25.20 -40.81 -4.13
N CYS A 28 24.97 -39.84 -5.01
CA CYS A 28 25.75 -39.68 -6.25
C CYS A 28 26.64 -38.43 -6.29
N GLY A 29 26.59 -37.57 -5.26
CA GLY A 29 27.39 -36.33 -5.19
C GLY A 29 26.95 -35.22 -6.15
N ALA A 30 25.93 -35.47 -6.98
CA ALA A 30 25.44 -34.45 -7.91
C ALA A 30 24.90 -33.23 -7.16
N LYS A 31 25.23 -32.03 -7.64
CA LYS A 31 24.75 -30.79 -7.08
C LYS A 31 23.27 -30.61 -7.39
N ILE A 32 22.47 -30.44 -6.35
CA ILE A 32 21.03 -30.27 -6.47
C ILE A 32 20.75 -28.75 -6.42
N GLU A 33 20.89 -28.08 -7.58
CA GLU A 33 20.89 -26.61 -7.70
C GLU A 33 19.55 -25.93 -7.35
N ASN A 34 18.47 -26.67 -7.16
CA ASN A 34 17.13 -26.10 -6.96
C ASN A 34 16.55 -26.24 -5.55
N LEU A 35 17.37 -26.48 -4.54
CA LEU A 35 16.91 -26.64 -3.15
C LEU A 35 16.42 -25.35 -2.48
N GLY A 36 16.79 -24.17 -3.00
CA GLY A 36 16.43 -22.88 -2.42
C GLY A 36 15.40 -22.05 -3.19
N LYS A 37 15.11 -22.42 -4.43
CA LYS A 37 14.15 -21.69 -5.27
C LYS A 37 12.98 -22.57 -5.66
N ARG A 38 12.15 -22.96 -4.65
CA ARG A 38 10.79 -23.39 -4.97
C ARG A 38 10.11 -22.18 -5.60
N THR A 39 9.91 -22.20 -6.91
CA THR A 39 9.02 -21.25 -7.57
C THR A 39 7.65 -21.44 -6.92
N LEU A 40 7.30 -20.51 -6.06
CA LEU A 40 5.98 -20.47 -5.42
C LEU A 40 4.96 -20.48 -6.56
N SER A 41 3.93 -21.31 -6.43
CA SER A 41 2.80 -21.22 -7.36
C SER A 41 2.22 -19.81 -7.25
N ARG A 42 1.61 -19.31 -8.32
CA ARG A 42 0.96 -18.00 -8.32
C ARG A 42 0.00 -17.84 -7.12
N GLN A 43 -0.62 -18.94 -6.71
CA GLN A 43 -1.54 -18.98 -5.59
C GLN A 43 -0.83 -18.83 -4.24
N GLU A 44 0.27 -19.55 -4.03
CA GLU A 44 1.09 -19.43 -2.81
C GLU A 44 1.72 -18.03 -2.68
N GLU A 45 2.06 -17.40 -3.81
CA GLU A 45 2.58 -16.03 -3.82
C GLU A 45 1.51 -15.01 -3.46
N LEU A 46 0.28 -15.18 -3.95
CA LEU A 46 -0.87 -14.36 -3.58
C LEU A 46 -1.21 -14.54 -2.10
N ASP A 47 -1.29 -15.78 -1.62
CA ASP A 47 -1.57 -16.07 -0.21
C ASP A 47 -0.53 -15.41 0.70
N ARG A 48 0.74 -15.47 0.31
CA ARG A 48 1.82 -14.80 1.03
C ARG A 48 1.66 -13.28 1.06
N ARG A 49 1.25 -12.67 -0.06
CA ARG A 49 0.99 -11.23 -0.13
C ARG A 49 -0.21 -10.83 0.73
N TYR A 50 -1.26 -11.65 0.77
CA TYR A 50 -2.42 -11.45 1.64
C TYR A 50 -2.08 -11.61 3.13
N GLN A 51 -1.08 -12.41 3.49
CA GLN A 51 -0.61 -12.62 4.86
C GLN A 51 0.42 -11.59 5.33
N GLN A 52 0.94 -10.73 4.44
CA GLN A 52 1.85 -9.65 4.83
C GLN A 52 1.06 -8.51 5.48
N GLU A 53 0.76 -8.66 6.76
CA GLU A 53 0.18 -7.64 7.62
C GLU A 53 1.29 -6.99 8.45
N GLY A 54 2.03 -6.05 7.88
CA GLY A 54 3.10 -5.36 8.61
C GLY A 54 3.31 -3.95 8.10
N PHE A 55 3.54 -3.00 9.03
CA PHE A 55 3.90 -1.64 8.67
C PHE A 55 5.25 -1.62 7.94
N SER A 56 5.26 -1.07 6.73
CA SER A 56 6.46 -0.93 5.93
C SER A 56 6.92 0.53 5.90
N PRO A 57 8.06 0.88 6.50
CA PRO A 57 8.53 2.26 6.53
C PRO A 57 8.82 2.81 5.13
N LEU A 58 9.24 1.98 4.19
CA LEU A 58 9.49 2.39 2.82
C LEU A 58 8.17 2.81 2.14
N TRP A 59 7.13 1.99 2.24
CA TRP A 59 5.83 2.30 1.66
C TRP A 59 5.13 3.46 2.35
N PHE A 60 5.39 3.65 3.64
CA PHE A 60 4.95 4.84 4.34
C PHE A 60 5.58 6.12 3.75
N VAL A 61 6.89 6.14 3.48
CA VAL A 61 7.57 7.28 2.86
C VAL A 61 7.06 7.55 1.44
N VAL A 62 6.86 6.49 0.64
CA VAL A 62 6.28 6.59 -0.71
C VAL A 62 4.87 7.16 -0.66
N SER A 63 4.03 6.65 0.25
CA SER A 63 2.67 7.14 0.46
C SER A 63 2.67 8.61 0.90
N LEU A 64 3.55 8.98 1.82
CA LEU A 64 3.71 10.36 2.28
C LEU A 64 4.08 11.28 1.10
N GLY A 65 5.00 10.85 0.24
CA GLY A 65 5.41 11.59 -0.97
C GLY A 65 4.23 11.78 -1.94
N ILE A 66 3.51 10.71 -2.27
CA ILE A 66 2.36 10.76 -3.19
C ILE A 66 1.27 11.68 -2.64
N MET A 67 0.87 11.48 -1.39
CA MET A 67 -0.18 12.29 -0.76
C MET A 67 0.24 13.75 -0.58
N GLY A 68 1.52 14.00 -0.27
CA GLY A 68 2.08 15.36 -0.15
C GLY A 68 2.06 16.10 -1.48
N VAL A 69 2.53 15.46 -2.56
CA VAL A 69 2.52 16.05 -3.91
C VAL A 69 1.10 16.33 -4.38
N LEU A 70 0.17 15.39 -4.21
CA LEU A 70 -1.22 15.57 -4.59
C LEU A 70 -1.88 16.71 -3.80
N THR A 71 -1.64 16.76 -2.49
CA THR A 71 -2.18 17.83 -1.64
C THR A 71 -1.60 19.20 -2.04
N ALA A 72 -0.30 19.28 -2.27
CA ALA A 72 0.33 20.51 -2.74
C ALA A 72 -0.20 20.95 -4.12
N ALA A 73 -0.39 20.00 -5.04
CA ALA A 73 -0.95 20.28 -6.37
C ALA A 73 -2.38 20.84 -6.28
N ILE A 74 -3.21 20.31 -5.37
CA ILE A 74 -4.57 20.84 -5.20
C ILE A 74 -4.55 22.20 -4.51
N VAL A 75 -3.81 22.33 -3.40
CA VAL A 75 -3.85 23.53 -2.56
C VAL A 75 -3.20 24.72 -3.25
N PHE A 76 -2.13 24.50 -4.01
CA PHE A 76 -1.39 25.59 -4.66
C PHE A 76 -1.53 25.57 -6.17
N GLY A 77 -1.48 24.40 -6.82
CA GLY A 77 -1.47 24.29 -8.28
C GLY A 77 -2.82 24.59 -8.92
N VAL A 78 -3.89 23.99 -8.40
CA VAL A 78 -5.23 24.15 -8.99
C VAL A 78 -5.73 25.60 -8.88
N PRO A 79 -5.63 26.31 -7.75
CA PRO A 79 -6.04 27.72 -7.67
C PRO A 79 -5.26 28.66 -8.59
N MET A 80 -3.99 28.35 -8.89
CA MET A 80 -3.20 29.14 -9.84
C MET A 80 -3.76 29.13 -11.27
N VAL A 81 -4.36 28.00 -11.67
CA VAL A 81 -4.91 27.80 -13.02
C VAL A 81 -6.40 28.08 -13.06
N LEU A 82 -7.11 27.72 -12.02
CA LEU A 82 -8.56 27.80 -11.88
C LEU A 82 -8.93 28.43 -10.54
N PRO A 83 -8.95 29.78 -10.45
CA PRO A 83 -9.25 30.47 -9.19
C PRO A 83 -10.61 30.13 -8.57
N ALA A 84 -11.56 29.62 -9.38
CA ALA A 84 -12.86 29.17 -8.89
C ALA A 84 -12.78 27.97 -7.92
N PHE A 85 -11.65 27.25 -7.89
CA PHE A 85 -11.38 26.12 -6.98
C PHE A 85 -10.47 26.53 -5.82
N ASP A 86 -10.59 27.75 -5.38
CA ASP A 86 -9.91 28.24 -4.18
C ASP A 86 -10.45 27.55 -2.91
N PHE A 87 -9.55 27.30 -1.95
CA PHE A 87 -9.89 26.70 -0.64
C PHE A 87 -10.53 27.70 0.34
N GLU A 88 -10.63 28.97 -0.01
CA GLU A 88 -11.49 29.92 0.68
C GLU A 88 -12.98 29.65 0.42
N GLY A 89 -13.31 28.94 -0.70
CA GLY A 89 -14.64 28.51 -1.07
C GLY A 89 -14.86 27.00 -0.90
N SER A 90 -16.13 26.56 -0.99
CA SER A 90 -16.51 25.14 -0.90
C SER A 90 -16.01 24.30 -2.06
N ALA A 91 -15.79 24.89 -3.23
CA ALA A 91 -15.43 24.16 -4.45
C ALA A 91 -14.06 23.48 -4.35
N GLY A 92 -13.02 24.16 -3.84
CA GLY A 92 -11.70 23.58 -3.63
C GLY A 92 -11.74 22.44 -2.61
N MET A 93 -12.52 22.60 -1.56
CA MET A 93 -12.71 21.57 -0.53
C MET A 93 -13.34 20.29 -1.10
N VAL A 94 -14.39 20.41 -1.88
CA VAL A 94 -15.08 19.25 -2.48
C VAL A 94 -14.16 18.52 -3.46
N MET A 95 -13.32 19.23 -4.21
CA MET A 95 -12.36 18.65 -5.14
C MET A 95 -11.23 17.86 -4.42
N SER A 96 -10.91 18.17 -3.18
CA SER A 96 -9.89 17.44 -2.44
C SER A 96 -10.29 15.97 -2.18
N ILE A 97 -11.58 15.66 -2.03
CA ILE A 97 -12.09 14.32 -1.73
C ILE A 97 -11.74 13.30 -2.82
N PRO A 98 -12.13 13.51 -4.11
CA PRO A 98 -11.80 12.57 -5.16
C PRO A 98 -10.28 12.46 -5.41
N VAL A 99 -9.52 13.52 -5.22
CA VAL A 99 -8.06 13.49 -5.42
C VAL A 99 -7.38 12.68 -4.31
N TRP A 100 -7.84 12.79 -3.07
CA TRP A 100 -7.33 11.96 -1.98
C TRP A 100 -7.73 10.49 -2.13
N CYS A 101 -8.93 10.21 -2.65
CA CYS A 101 -9.33 8.86 -3.05
C CYS A 101 -8.40 8.31 -4.14
N ALA A 102 -8.13 9.10 -5.18
CA ALA A 102 -7.21 8.72 -6.24
C ALA A 102 -5.78 8.50 -5.72
N GLY A 103 -5.30 9.33 -4.79
CA GLY A 103 -4.03 9.13 -4.09
C GLY A 103 -3.96 7.80 -3.35
N GLY A 104 -5.02 7.46 -2.62
CA GLY A 104 -5.17 6.16 -1.97
C GLY A 104 -5.13 5.00 -2.98
N ILE A 105 -5.87 5.10 -4.10
CA ILE A 105 -5.85 4.10 -5.17
C ILE A 105 -4.44 3.92 -5.74
N LEU A 106 -3.73 5.00 -6.02
CA LEU A 106 -2.35 4.94 -6.53
C LEU A 106 -1.41 4.22 -5.57
N VAL A 107 -1.48 4.55 -4.28
CA VAL A 107 -0.67 3.86 -3.26
C VAL A 107 -1.03 2.38 -3.21
N GLY A 108 -2.32 2.04 -3.18
CA GLY A 108 -2.78 0.66 -3.15
C GLY A 108 -2.41 -0.15 -4.41
N LEU A 109 -2.34 0.48 -5.59
CA LEU A 109 -1.92 -0.16 -6.84
C LEU A 109 -0.42 -0.43 -6.91
N VAL A 110 0.40 0.46 -6.33
CA VAL A 110 1.87 0.36 -6.44
C VAL A 110 2.45 -0.51 -5.32
N SER A 111 1.79 -0.59 -4.18
CA SER A 111 2.26 -1.35 -3.02
C SER A 111 2.21 -2.86 -3.26
N PRO A 112 3.27 -3.63 -2.97
CA PRO A 112 3.32 -5.07 -3.25
C PRO A 112 2.50 -5.95 -2.29
N GLY A 113 1.87 -5.39 -1.27
CA GLY A 113 1.13 -6.13 -0.24
C GLY A 113 -0.06 -5.34 0.32
N ARG A 114 -0.64 -5.83 1.41
CA ARG A 114 -1.67 -5.09 2.14
C ARG A 114 -1.05 -3.89 2.85
N THR A 115 -1.35 -2.70 2.38
CA THR A 115 -0.83 -1.43 2.90
C THR A 115 -1.98 -0.48 3.20
N PHE A 116 -2.79 -0.81 4.23
CA PHE A 116 -3.89 0.07 4.65
C PHE A 116 -3.43 1.16 5.61
N ILE A 117 -2.52 0.83 6.51
CA ILE A 117 -2.10 1.71 7.60
C ILE A 117 -1.23 2.84 7.05
N GLU A 118 -0.31 2.55 6.15
CA GLU A 118 0.64 3.50 5.61
C GLU A 118 -0.02 4.70 4.91
N PRO A 119 -0.97 4.53 3.96
CA PRO A 119 -1.63 5.67 3.33
C PRO A 119 -2.53 6.44 4.29
N VAL A 120 -3.16 5.77 5.27
CA VAL A 120 -4.01 6.43 6.26
C VAL A 120 -3.18 7.30 7.20
N VAL A 121 -2.06 6.78 7.72
CA VAL A 121 -1.16 7.56 8.59
C VAL A 121 -0.51 8.71 7.81
N SER A 122 -0.11 8.47 6.56
CA SER A 122 0.44 9.51 5.68
C SER A 122 -0.59 10.61 5.41
N ALA A 123 -1.82 10.23 5.08
CA ALA A 123 -2.92 11.17 4.88
C ALA A 123 -3.18 12.01 6.14
N PHE A 124 -3.20 11.38 7.31
CA PHE A 124 -3.38 12.08 8.59
C PHE A 124 -2.27 13.11 8.85
N LEU A 125 -1.01 12.71 8.65
CA LEU A 125 0.15 13.60 8.86
C LEU A 125 0.17 14.79 7.90
N ILE A 126 -0.41 14.69 6.72
CA ILE A 126 -0.50 15.78 5.75
C ILE A 126 -1.76 16.59 5.95
N ALA A 127 -2.90 15.95 6.19
CA ALA A 127 -4.20 16.60 6.32
C ALA A 127 -4.25 17.54 7.51
N LEU A 128 -3.73 17.11 8.67
CA LEU A 128 -3.85 17.87 9.90
C LEU A 128 -3.11 19.22 9.83
N PRO A 129 -1.80 19.27 9.49
CA PRO A 129 -1.12 20.56 9.35
C PRO A 129 -1.68 21.40 8.20
N THR A 130 -2.11 20.79 7.10
CA THR A 130 -2.73 21.50 5.97
C THR A 130 -4.05 22.14 6.40
N ALA A 131 -4.91 21.44 7.12
CA ALA A 131 -6.17 21.97 7.63
C ALA A 131 -5.94 23.14 8.60
N ILE A 132 -4.96 23.02 9.50
CA ILE A 132 -4.60 24.09 10.43
C ILE A 132 -4.05 25.31 9.68
N TRP A 133 -3.21 25.07 8.69
CA TRP A 133 -2.64 26.15 7.87
C TRP A 133 -3.73 26.87 7.08
N LEU A 134 -4.60 26.15 6.38
CA LEU A 134 -5.74 26.73 5.64
C LEU A 134 -6.67 27.52 6.56
N ALA A 135 -7.00 26.98 7.75
CA ALA A 135 -7.85 27.68 8.69
C ALA A 135 -7.24 29.01 9.21
N ARG A 136 -5.91 29.12 9.22
CA ARG A 136 -5.20 30.33 9.68
C ARG A 136 -4.96 31.34 8.58
N THR A 137 -4.83 30.90 7.32
CA THR A 137 -4.48 31.73 6.17
C THR A 137 -5.70 32.29 5.41
N GLN A 138 -6.92 31.99 5.86
CA GLN A 138 -8.14 32.59 5.27
C GLN A 138 -8.07 34.10 5.29
N THR A 139 -8.22 34.73 4.13
CA THR A 139 -8.34 36.18 3.99
C THR A 139 -9.73 36.66 4.39
N VAL A 140 -10.76 35.93 3.98
CA VAL A 140 -12.15 36.16 4.36
C VAL A 140 -12.63 34.94 5.17
N LYS A 141 -13.03 35.13 6.44
CA LYS A 141 -13.50 34.06 7.31
C LYS A 141 -14.89 33.55 6.87
N THR A 142 -14.98 33.02 5.67
CA THR A 142 -16.22 32.48 5.08
C THR A 142 -16.56 31.12 5.66
N MET A 143 -15.54 30.32 6.06
CA MET A 143 -15.69 28.99 6.56
C MET A 143 -15.23 28.87 8.01
N PRO A 144 -16.00 28.24 8.90
CA PRO A 144 -15.58 27.99 10.27
C PRO A 144 -14.43 26.95 10.29
N SER A 145 -13.46 27.15 11.19
CA SER A 145 -12.25 26.33 11.26
C SER A 145 -12.52 24.82 11.43
N PHE A 146 -13.64 24.45 12.08
CA PHE A 146 -14.01 23.05 12.26
C PHE A 146 -14.34 22.35 10.93
N MET A 147 -14.78 23.06 9.90
CA MET A 147 -15.08 22.49 8.58
C MET A 147 -13.82 21.95 7.90
N TYR A 148 -12.67 22.61 8.08
CA TYR A 148 -11.39 22.11 7.57
C TYR A 148 -10.97 20.80 8.25
N ILE A 149 -11.22 20.68 9.56
CA ILE A 149 -10.95 19.46 10.32
C ILE A 149 -11.90 18.33 9.88
N LEU A 150 -13.18 18.65 9.69
CA LEU A 150 -14.16 17.68 9.19
C LEU A 150 -13.78 17.18 7.81
N LEU A 151 -13.40 18.09 6.90
CA LEU A 151 -12.98 17.74 5.55
C LEU A 151 -11.71 16.90 5.57
N ALA A 152 -10.73 17.23 6.42
CA ALA A 152 -9.54 16.41 6.59
C ALA A 152 -9.88 14.99 7.02
N ALA A 153 -10.80 14.82 7.98
CA ALA A 153 -11.28 13.51 8.43
C ALA A 153 -11.97 12.73 7.28
N VAL A 154 -12.83 13.40 6.52
CA VAL A 154 -13.48 12.80 5.33
C VAL A 154 -12.43 12.42 4.28
N GLY A 155 -11.45 13.28 3.99
CA GLY A 155 -10.36 12.98 3.07
C GLY A 155 -9.57 11.74 3.47
N ILE A 156 -9.25 11.59 4.77
CA ILE A 156 -8.56 10.39 5.29
C ILE A 156 -9.40 9.13 5.05
N LEU A 157 -10.71 9.19 5.30
CA LEU A 157 -11.63 8.07 5.03
C LEU A 157 -11.64 7.71 3.54
N PHE A 158 -11.68 8.69 2.65
CA PHE A 158 -11.63 8.44 1.20
C PHE A 158 -10.28 7.92 0.75
N THR A 159 -9.17 8.31 1.37
CA THR A 159 -7.86 7.70 1.14
C THR A 159 -7.85 6.22 1.52
N LEU A 160 -8.46 5.85 2.64
CA LEU A 160 -8.60 4.46 3.05
C LEU A 160 -9.45 3.66 2.06
N VAL A 161 -10.59 4.18 1.62
CA VAL A 161 -11.42 3.55 0.58
C VAL A 161 -10.63 3.41 -0.72
N GLY A 162 -9.91 4.46 -1.12
CA GLY A 162 -9.06 4.43 -2.31
C GLY A 162 -7.98 3.36 -2.23
N SER A 163 -7.25 3.27 -1.12
CA SER A 163 -6.21 2.25 -0.96
C SER A 163 -6.78 0.84 -0.97
N TYR A 164 -7.94 0.61 -0.38
CA TYR A 164 -8.64 -0.66 -0.45
C TYR A 164 -9.01 -1.04 -1.91
N ILE A 165 -9.54 -0.08 -2.68
CA ILE A 165 -9.87 -0.31 -4.09
C ILE A 165 -8.60 -0.61 -4.89
N GLY A 166 -7.53 0.16 -4.71
CA GLY A 166 -6.24 -0.05 -5.38
C GLY A 166 -5.66 -1.43 -5.10
N GLU A 167 -5.68 -1.85 -3.85
CA GLU A 167 -5.24 -3.18 -3.44
C GLU A 167 -6.10 -4.29 -4.06
N ARG A 168 -7.41 -4.12 -4.08
CA ARG A 168 -8.33 -5.09 -4.70
C ARG A 168 -8.10 -5.25 -6.19
N ILE A 169 -7.78 -4.18 -6.89
CA ILE A 169 -7.45 -4.22 -8.32
C ILE A 169 -6.13 -4.96 -8.52
N GLN A 170 -5.14 -4.71 -7.66
CA GLN A 170 -3.81 -5.30 -7.77
C GLN A 170 -3.78 -6.79 -7.38
N LEU A 171 -4.35 -7.15 -6.24
CA LEU A 171 -4.28 -8.51 -5.69
C LEU A 171 -5.38 -9.43 -6.20
N GLY A 172 -6.47 -8.87 -6.71
CA GLY A 172 -7.66 -9.62 -7.10
C GLY A 172 -8.52 -10.08 -5.90
N PRO A 173 -9.46 -11.01 -6.12
CA PRO A 173 -10.30 -11.53 -5.04
C PRO A 173 -9.46 -12.33 -4.04
N PRO A 174 -9.82 -12.30 -2.73
CA PRO A 174 -9.12 -13.07 -1.72
C PRO A 174 -9.17 -14.57 -2.07
N PRO A 175 -8.11 -15.32 -1.76
CA PRO A 175 -8.10 -16.76 -1.92
C PRO A 175 -9.26 -17.35 -1.11
N LYS A 176 -9.99 -18.30 -1.71
CA LYS A 176 -11.06 -19.01 -1.00
C LYS A 176 -10.41 -19.79 0.14
N SER A 177 -10.76 -19.47 1.38
CA SER A 177 -10.46 -20.34 2.52
C SER A 177 -11.16 -21.68 2.24
N PHE A 178 -10.40 -22.72 2.08
CA PHE A 178 -10.96 -24.07 2.10
C PHE A 178 -11.23 -24.39 3.57
N ASP A 179 -12.49 -24.20 4.00
CA ASP A 179 -13.01 -24.76 5.25
C ASP A 179 -13.18 -26.26 5.10
#